data_a1fdaccefbeb61057393c5dc3822e0a4
#
_entry.id   a1fdaccefbeb61057393c5dc3822e0a4
#
_cell.length_a   1.000
_cell.length_b   1.000
_cell.length_c   1.000
_cell.angle_alpha   90.00
_cell.angle_beta   90.00
_cell.angle_gamma   90.00
#
_symmetry.space_group_name_H-M   'P 1'
#
loop_
_entity.id
_entity.type
_entity.pdbx_description
1 polymer ?
#
loop_
_entity_poly.entity_id
_entity_poly.type
_entity_poly.pdbx_seq_one_letter_code
_entity_poly.pdbx_strand_id
1 'polypeptide(L)'
;TYASCLQAEVHMKEKSGLDFFVENAAEYLTTGNKKVGADTIVVVSSVTGSTIEMVEGVKKASAAGAKVLGFIDVDTTELAQIVDYEIAYPGNEQLKFFMVADRFMYNAGEFPEYDRYYKELDENLAVDLVEVEKAADAFGEAFAKKHCNDSIHYFVGAGNQYGSTYSYAMCYWE
;
A
#
# COMPACT_ATOMS: atom_id res chain seq x y z
N THR A 1 -4.49 -2.09 3.61
CA THR A 1 -4.14 -0.80 2.98
C THR A 1 -3.00 -0.09 3.69
N TYR A 2 -3.15 0.29 4.96
CA TYR A 2 -2.14 1.08 5.70
C TYR A 2 -0.75 0.43 5.68
N ALA A 3 -0.66 -0.87 5.94
CA ALA A 3 0.59 -1.62 5.91
C ALA A 3 1.30 -1.58 4.54
N SER A 4 0.55 -1.66 3.45
CA SER A 4 1.08 -1.58 2.09
C SER A 4 1.61 -0.17 1.77
N CYS A 5 0.94 0.86 2.28
CA CYS A 5 1.43 2.24 2.19
C CYS A 5 2.74 2.44 2.95
N LEU A 6 2.88 1.87 4.16
CA LEU A 6 4.12 1.94 4.94
C LEU A 6 5.32 1.31 4.22
N GLN A 7 5.10 0.23 3.47
CA GLN A 7 6.18 -0.35 2.64
C GLN A 7 6.60 0.58 1.52
N ALA A 8 5.63 1.18 0.81
CA ALA A 8 5.92 2.16 -0.24
C ALA A 8 6.63 3.40 0.33
N GLU A 9 6.29 3.82 1.56
CA GLU A 9 6.94 4.94 2.23
C GLU A 9 8.43 4.66 2.49
N VAL A 10 8.77 3.48 3.01
CA VAL A 10 10.18 3.11 3.24
C VAL A 10 10.94 3.05 1.92
N HIS A 11 10.35 2.43 0.90
CA HIS A 11 10.92 2.35 -0.44
C HIS A 11 11.23 3.74 -1.03
N MET A 12 10.29 4.68 -0.91
CA MET A 12 10.48 6.06 -1.36
C MET A 12 11.57 6.79 -0.56
N LYS A 13 11.56 6.67 0.77
CA LYS A 13 12.56 7.32 1.64
C LYS A 13 14.00 6.87 1.35
N GLU A 14 14.17 5.63 0.96
CA GLU A 14 15.49 5.08 0.64
C GLU A 14 16.03 5.56 -0.72
N LYS A 15 15.16 5.89 -1.66
CA LYS A 15 15.53 6.04 -3.08
C LYS A 15 15.23 7.40 -3.68
N SER A 16 14.40 8.22 -3.03
CA SER A 16 13.85 9.43 -3.62
C SER A 16 14.02 10.65 -2.72
N GLY A 17 14.24 11.79 -3.35
CA GLY A 17 14.15 13.11 -2.72
C GLY A 17 12.75 13.71 -2.72
N LEU A 18 11.77 13.04 -3.33
CA LEU A 18 10.39 13.48 -3.34
C LEU A 18 9.78 13.47 -1.92
N ASP A 19 8.98 14.48 -1.62
CA ASP A 19 8.25 14.55 -0.35
C ASP A 19 7.10 13.53 -0.36
N PHE A 20 7.24 12.47 0.41
CA PHE A 20 6.31 11.36 0.50
C PHE A 20 6.01 11.02 1.96
N PHE A 21 4.75 10.83 2.30
CA PHE A 21 4.33 10.46 3.65
C PHE A 21 3.04 9.63 3.61
N VAL A 22 2.83 8.84 4.65
CA VAL A 22 1.67 7.98 4.82
C VAL A 22 0.83 8.48 5.98
N GLU A 23 -0.47 8.56 5.76
CA GLU A 23 -1.46 8.96 6.76
C GLU A 23 -2.47 7.83 6.99
N ASN A 24 -2.86 7.66 8.24
CA ASN A 24 -4.06 6.90 8.56
C ASN A 24 -5.28 7.79 8.37
N ALA A 25 -6.31 7.33 7.67
CA ALA A 25 -7.48 8.14 7.33
C ALA A 25 -8.21 8.69 8.57
N ALA A 26 -8.38 7.89 9.61
CA ALA A 26 -9.04 8.32 10.85
C ALA A 26 -8.21 9.38 11.59
N GLU A 27 -6.88 9.22 11.60
CA GLU A 27 -5.98 10.20 12.20
C GLU A 27 -5.97 11.51 11.40
N TYR A 28 -5.88 11.43 10.07
CA TYR A 28 -5.97 12.60 9.20
C TYR A 28 -7.28 13.38 9.38
N LEU A 29 -8.40 12.70 9.56
CA LEU A 29 -9.68 13.35 9.86
C LEU A 29 -9.63 14.16 11.14
N THR A 30 -9.01 13.63 12.19
CA THR A 30 -8.96 14.21 13.51
C THR A 30 -7.95 15.35 13.61
N THR A 31 -6.70 15.08 13.22
CA THR A 31 -5.56 16.01 13.39
C THR A 31 -5.32 16.89 12.17
N GLY A 32 -5.62 16.40 10.98
CA GLY A 32 -5.27 17.03 9.71
C GLY A 32 -3.76 16.94 9.42
N ASN A 33 -3.39 17.39 8.22
CA ASN A 33 -1.99 17.56 7.83
C ASN A 33 -1.86 18.82 6.97
N LYS A 34 -1.05 19.77 7.41
CA LYS A 34 -0.85 21.06 6.71
C LYS A 34 -0.13 20.93 5.36
N LYS A 35 0.49 19.78 5.09
CA LYS A 35 1.12 19.50 3.80
C LYS A 35 0.10 19.10 2.71
N VAL A 36 -1.12 18.69 3.10
CA VAL A 36 -2.17 18.34 2.14
C VAL A 36 -2.82 19.61 1.58
N GLY A 37 -2.69 19.82 0.29
CA GLY A 37 -3.16 21.01 -0.40
C GLY A 37 -3.11 20.87 -1.93
N ALA A 38 -3.18 21.97 -2.65
CA ALA A 38 -3.30 22.01 -4.11
C ALA A 38 -2.14 21.34 -4.87
N ASP A 39 -0.96 21.28 -4.26
CA ASP A 39 0.22 20.63 -4.83
C ASP A 39 0.38 19.18 -4.38
N THR A 40 -0.64 18.60 -3.75
CA THR A 40 -0.60 17.24 -3.22
C THR A 40 -1.39 16.29 -4.10
N ILE A 41 -0.82 15.11 -4.35
CA ILE A 41 -1.54 13.95 -4.87
C ILE A 41 -1.72 12.96 -3.71
N VAL A 42 -2.97 12.66 -3.40
CA VAL A 42 -3.35 11.67 -2.40
C VAL A 42 -3.65 10.36 -3.11
N VAL A 43 -3.00 9.29 -2.71
CA VAL A 43 -3.26 7.94 -3.24
C VAL A 43 -3.95 7.12 -2.17
N VAL A 44 -5.13 6.60 -2.48
CA VAL A 44 -5.92 5.78 -1.57
C VAL A 44 -6.20 4.42 -2.17
N SER A 45 -6.44 3.44 -1.31
CA SER A 45 -6.93 2.13 -1.74
C SER A 45 -8.01 1.63 -0.79
N SER A 46 -9.05 1.03 -1.35
CA SER A 46 -10.14 0.44 -0.59
C SER A 46 -10.80 -0.69 -1.37
N VAL A 47 -10.93 -1.85 -0.73
CA VAL A 47 -11.65 -2.99 -1.31
C VAL A 47 -13.14 -2.66 -1.44
N THR A 48 -13.78 -2.23 -0.35
CA THR A 48 -15.23 -1.99 -0.30
C THR A 48 -15.65 -0.60 -0.77
N GLY A 49 -14.73 0.37 -0.82
CA GLY A 49 -15.03 1.77 -1.16
C GLY A 49 -16.05 2.47 -0.25
N SER A 50 -16.34 1.89 0.92
CA SER A 50 -17.40 2.35 1.83
C SER A 50 -16.93 2.65 3.25
N THR A 51 -15.63 2.55 3.54
CA THR A 51 -15.07 2.89 4.85
C THR A 51 -15.25 4.38 5.11
N ILE A 52 -16.01 4.73 6.13
CA ILE A 52 -16.43 6.12 6.42
C ILE A 52 -15.22 7.04 6.57
N GLU A 53 -14.21 6.63 7.32
CA GLU A 53 -12.98 7.41 7.52
C GLU A 53 -12.23 7.68 6.21
N MET A 54 -12.25 6.71 5.29
CA MET A 54 -11.62 6.87 3.98
C MET A 54 -12.41 7.85 3.11
N VAL A 55 -13.73 7.72 3.06
CA VAL A 55 -14.62 8.61 2.29
C VAL A 55 -14.51 10.05 2.79
N GLU A 56 -14.64 10.26 4.09
CA GLU A 56 -14.54 11.60 4.70
C GLU A 56 -13.11 12.17 4.61
N GLY A 57 -12.08 11.32 4.74
CA GLY A 57 -10.69 11.71 4.54
C GLY A 57 -10.42 12.22 3.12
N VAL A 58 -10.95 11.54 2.11
CA VAL A 58 -10.86 11.98 0.70
C VAL A 58 -11.61 13.28 0.49
N LYS A 59 -12.85 13.43 0.99
CA LYS A 59 -13.58 14.69 0.92
C LYS A 59 -12.81 15.86 1.53
N LYS A 60 -12.18 15.63 2.70
CA LYS A 60 -11.36 16.64 3.39
C LYS A 60 -10.11 17.01 2.58
N ALA A 61 -9.42 16.04 1.98
CA ALA A 61 -8.24 16.27 1.14
C ALA A 61 -8.61 17.03 -0.14
N SER A 62 -9.68 16.65 -0.82
CA SER A 62 -10.21 17.33 -2.00
C SER A 62 -10.63 18.77 -1.68
N ALA A 63 -11.26 19.00 -0.53
CA ALA A 63 -11.63 20.35 -0.08
C ALA A 63 -10.39 21.23 0.21
N ALA A 64 -9.24 20.63 0.57
CA ALA A 64 -7.97 21.32 0.70
C ALA A 64 -7.27 21.58 -0.66
N GLY A 65 -7.82 21.08 -1.75
CA GLY A 65 -7.32 21.26 -3.12
C GLY A 65 -6.47 20.10 -3.66
N ALA A 66 -6.25 19.06 -2.88
CA ALA A 66 -5.48 17.89 -3.32
C ALA A 66 -6.19 17.14 -4.45
N LYS A 67 -5.40 16.51 -5.33
CA LYS A 67 -5.88 15.55 -6.31
C LYS A 67 -5.84 14.14 -5.73
N VAL A 68 -6.87 13.33 -5.99
CA VAL A 68 -6.99 12.00 -5.42
C VAL A 68 -6.99 10.92 -6.50
N LEU A 69 -6.06 9.97 -6.37
CA LEU A 69 -6.03 8.72 -7.12
C LEU A 69 -6.54 7.59 -6.22
N GLY A 70 -7.61 6.92 -6.62
CA GLY A 70 -8.22 5.80 -5.89
C GLY A 70 -8.00 4.46 -6.58
N PHE A 71 -7.43 3.51 -5.87
CA PHE A 71 -7.50 2.09 -6.20
C PHE A 71 -8.68 1.48 -5.45
N ILE A 72 -9.79 1.26 -6.14
CA ILE A 72 -11.04 0.84 -5.52
C ILE A 72 -11.52 -0.40 -6.27
N ASP A 73 -11.75 -1.51 -5.53
CA ASP A 73 -12.08 -2.76 -6.18
C ASP A 73 -13.52 -2.77 -6.77
N VAL A 74 -14.39 -1.89 -6.28
CA VAL A 74 -15.79 -1.75 -6.72
C VAL A 74 -16.07 -0.33 -7.17
N ASP A 75 -16.25 -0.12 -8.45
CA ASP A 75 -16.41 1.17 -9.13
C ASP A 75 -17.74 1.92 -8.83
N THR A 76 -18.73 1.23 -8.28
CA THR A 76 -20.05 1.80 -7.96
C THR A 76 -20.16 2.38 -6.55
N THR A 77 -19.06 2.41 -5.80
CA THR A 77 -19.05 2.85 -4.40
C THR A 77 -18.96 4.37 -4.25
N GLU A 78 -19.29 4.87 -3.06
CA GLU A 78 -19.20 6.29 -2.75
C GLU A 78 -17.78 6.82 -2.96
N LEU A 79 -16.77 6.08 -2.51
CA LEU A 79 -15.37 6.47 -2.67
C LEU A 79 -14.98 6.60 -4.15
N ALA A 80 -15.40 5.64 -4.99
CA ALA A 80 -15.14 5.66 -6.42
C ALA A 80 -15.71 6.90 -7.13
N GLN A 81 -16.85 7.40 -6.64
CA GLN A 81 -17.53 8.56 -7.22
C GLN A 81 -16.88 9.91 -6.84
N ILE A 82 -16.05 9.96 -5.82
CA ILE A 82 -15.49 11.22 -5.29
C ILE A 82 -13.99 11.40 -5.53
N VAL A 83 -13.28 10.39 -6.03
CA VAL A 83 -11.87 10.52 -6.41
C VAL A 83 -11.73 11.18 -7.79
N ASP A 84 -10.61 11.88 -8.03
CA ASP A 84 -10.34 12.50 -9.34
C ASP A 84 -9.97 11.46 -10.40
N TYR A 85 -9.24 10.44 -9.99
CA TYR A 85 -8.77 9.34 -10.86
C TYR A 85 -9.07 8.02 -10.18
N GLU A 86 -9.86 7.18 -10.83
CA GLU A 86 -10.22 5.86 -10.33
C GLU A 86 -9.57 4.76 -11.16
N ILE A 87 -9.05 3.75 -10.47
CA ILE A 87 -8.58 2.50 -11.05
C ILE A 87 -9.28 1.35 -10.33
N ALA A 88 -10.32 0.81 -10.97
CA ALA A 88 -11.06 -0.34 -10.49
C ALA A 88 -10.34 -1.63 -10.91
N TYR A 89 -9.53 -2.18 -10.01
CA TYR A 89 -8.82 -3.43 -10.21
C TYR A 89 -8.67 -4.16 -8.86
N PRO A 90 -9.34 -5.29 -8.66
CA PRO A 90 -9.29 -6.00 -7.38
C PRO A 90 -7.91 -6.63 -7.11
N GLY A 91 -7.52 -6.65 -5.84
CA GLY A 91 -6.28 -7.28 -5.38
C GLY A 91 -5.01 -6.49 -5.68
N ASN A 92 -3.87 -7.10 -5.37
CA ASN A 92 -2.51 -6.59 -5.62
C ASN A 92 -2.22 -5.18 -5.07
N GLU A 93 -2.85 -4.83 -3.97
CA GLU A 93 -2.77 -3.49 -3.39
C GLU A 93 -1.34 -3.00 -3.15
N GLN A 94 -0.49 -3.87 -2.59
CA GLN A 94 0.91 -3.53 -2.35
C GLN A 94 1.65 -3.19 -3.65
N LEU A 95 1.47 -4.01 -4.70
CA LEU A 95 2.07 -3.77 -6.00
C LEU A 95 1.60 -2.44 -6.60
N LYS A 96 0.32 -2.11 -6.47
CA LYS A 96 -0.24 -0.83 -6.94
C LYS A 96 0.47 0.38 -6.33
N PHE A 97 0.71 0.36 -5.01
CA PHE A 97 1.43 1.44 -4.34
C PHE A 97 2.89 1.54 -4.80
N PHE A 98 3.58 0.41 -4.96
CA PHE A 98 4.93 0.41 -5.51
C PHE A 98 4.96 0.94 -6.95
N MET A 99 4.04 0.52 -7.81
CA MET A 99 3.97 1.00 -9.19
C MET A 99 3.79 2.52 -9.28
N VAL A 100 2.94 3.08 -8.42
CA VAL A 100 2.75 4.54 -8.36
C VAL A 100 4.00 5.23 -7.84
N ALA A 101 4.57 4.78 -6.74
CA ALA A 101 5.79 5.34 -6.15
C ALA A 101 6.95 5.31 -7.15
N ASP A 102 7.19 4.17 -7.77
CA ASP A 102 8.26 3.97 -8.76
C ASP A 102 8.06 4.85 -10.00
N ARG A 103 6.78 5.02 -10.42
CA ARG A 103 6.48 5.89 -11.56
C ARG A 103 6.75 7.36 -11.24
N PHE A 104 6.47 7.82 -10.03
CA PHE A 104 6.85 9.17 -9.60
C PHE A 104 8.37 9.33 -9.58
N MET A 105 9.12 8.38 -9.04
CA MET A 105 10.58 8.40 -9.04
C MET A 105 11.14 8.40 -10.46
N TYR A 106 10.60 7.58 -11.36
CA TYR A 106 11.00 7.57 -12.77
C TYR A 106 10.80 8.94 -13.44
N ASN A 107 9.63 9.55 -13.24
CA ASN A 107 9.32 10.86 -13.80
C ASN A 107 10.21 11.97 -13.22
N ALA A 108 10.69 11.83 -11.98
CA ALA A 108 11.65 12.71 -11.34
C ALA A 108 13.11 12.44 -11.77
N GLY A 109 13.37 11.41 -12.58
CA GLY A 109 14.72 11.01 -12.99
C GLY A 109 15.50 10.23 -11.93
N GLU A 110 14.83 9.75 -10.90
CA GLU A 110 15.43 9.04 -9.75
C GLU A 110 15.40 7.52 -9.88
N PHE A 111 14.79 6.97 -10.94
CA PHE A 111 14.71 5.53 -11.18
C PHE A 111 15.04 5.19 -12.65
N PRO A 112 16.30 5.26 -13.07
CA PRO A 112 16.70 5.05 -14.46
C PRO A 112 16.47 3.61 -14.97
N GLU A 113 16.42 2.62 -14.07
CA GLU A 113 16.19 1.22 -14.42
C GLU A 113 14.71 0.84 -14.55
N TYR A 114 13.78 1.78 -14.43
CA TYR A 114 12.34 1.55 -14.36
C TYR A 114 11.82 0.60 -15.46
N ASP A 115 12.12 0.89 -16.73
CA ASP A 115 11.60 0.11 -17.85
C ASP A 115 12.11 -1.34 -17.82
N ARG A 116 13.40 -1.54 -17.48
CA ARG A 116 13.97 -2.88 -17.35
C ARG A 116 13.37 -3.63 -16.16
N TYR A 117 13.24 -2.96 -15.02
CA TYR A 117 12.71 -3.54 -13.80
C TYR A 117 11.26 -3.99 -13.98
N TYR A 118 10.40 -3.14 -14.55
CA TYR A 118 9.00 -3.50 -14.76
C TYR A 118 8.80 -4.55 -15.88
N LYS A 119 9.69 -4.61 -16.85
CA LYS A 119 9.70 -5.70 -17.81
C LYS A 119 10.02 -7.05 -17.14
N GLU A 120 11.04 -7.08 -16.28
CA GLU A 120 11.40 -8.29 -15.52
C GLU A 120 10.27 -8.73 -14.58
N LEU A 121 9.58 -7.79 -13.92
CA LEU A 121 8.41 -8.08 -13.08
C LEU A 121 7.26 -8.67 -13.90
N ASP A 122 6.94 -8.09 -15.04
CA ASP A 122 5.86 -8.58 -15.93
C ASP A 122 6.12 -10.01 -16.42
N GLU A 123 7.37 -10.33 -16.72
CA GLU A 123 7.77 -11.64 -17.21
C GLU A 123 7.80 -12.72 -16.09
N ASN A 124 8.17 -12.39 -14.87
CA ASN A 124 8.56 -13.37 -13.85
C ASN A 124 7.72 -13.34 -12.56
N LEU A 125 7.23 -12.18 -12.12
CA LEU A 125 6.67 -12.00 -10.78
C LEU A 125 5.62 -13.05 -10.40
N ALA A 126 4.68 -13.33 -11.29
CA ALA A 126 3.59 -14.27 -11.00
C ALA A 126 4.09 -15.71 -10.82
N VAL A 127 5.06 -16.13 -11.64
CA VAL A 127 5.67 -17.46 -11.57
C VAL A 127 6.51 -17.59 -10.30
N ASP A 128 7.35 -16.60 -10.02
CA ASP A 128 8.23 -16.59 -8.85
C ASP A 128 7.45 -16.60 -7.53
N LEU A 129 6.34 -15.85 -7.44
CA LEU A 129 5.48 -15.87 -6.26
C LEU A 129 4.86 -17.23 -6.00
N VAL A 130 4.41 -17.94 -7.05
CA VAL A 130 3.88 -19.31 -6.92
C VAL A 130 4.96 -20.29 -6.49
N GLU A 131 6.18 -20.14 -6.97
CA GLU A 131 7.31 -20.99 -6.57
C GLU A 131 7.70 -20.75 -5.11
N VAL A 132 7.73 -19.51 -4.67
CA VAL A 132 7.98 -19.15 -3.25
C VAL A 132 6.90 -19.74 -2.35
N GLU A 133 5.62 -19.63 -2.73
CA GLU A 133 4.50 -20.22 -1.99
C GLU A 133 4.71 -21.73 -1.81
N LYS A 134 4.96 -22.46 -2.89
CA LYS A 134 5.22 -23.90 -2.85
C LYS A 134 6.44 -24.27 -1.99
N ALA A 135 7.51 -23.50 -2.11
CA ALA A 135 8.73 -23.74 -1.33
C ALA A 135 8.54 -23.48 0.18
N ALA A 136 7.66 -22.55 0.54
CA ALA A 136 7.37 -22.19 1.92
C ALA A 136 6.36 -23.12 2.62
N ASP A 137 5.59 -23.89 1.88
CA ASP A 137 4.43 -24.66 2.40
C ASP A 137 4.83 -25.61 3.55
N ALA A 138 5.81 -26.49 3.33
CA ALA A 138 6.25 -27.43 4.35
C ALA A 138 6.83 -26.75 5.59
N PHE A 139 7.54 -25.64 5.42
CA PHE A 139 8.05 -24.83 6.54
C PHE A 139 6.89 -24.18 7.31
N GLY A 140 5.93 -23.59 6.62
CA GLY A 140 4.76 -22.95 7.22
C GLY A 140 3.93 -23.95 8.05
N GLU A 141 3.68 -25.13 7.50
CA GLU A 141 2.97 -26.21 8.21
C GLU A 141 3.70 -26.66 9.48
N ALA A 142 5.00 -26.91 9.37
CA ALA A 142 5.82 -27.33 10.52
C ALA A 142 5.89 -26.23 11.60
N PHE A 143 6.04 -24.98 11.21
CA PHE A 143 6.05 -23.83 12.10
C PHE A 143 4.70 -23.68 12.81
N ALA A 144 3.60 -23.71 12.09
CA ALA A 144 2.27 -23.60 12.66
C ALA A 144 1.97 -24.73 13.67
N LYS A 145 2.26 -25.98 13.32
CA LYS A 145 2.10 -27.13 14.22
C LYS A 145 2.92 -27.00 15.51
N LYS A 146 4.12 -26.45 15.41
CA LYS A 146 5.02 -26.29 16.56
C LYS A 146 4.57 -25.17 17.50
N HIS A 147 4.04 -24.09 16.96
CA HIS A 147 3.84 -22.84 17.67
C HIS A 147 2.38 -22.44 17.90
N CYS A 148 1.39 -23.19 17.39
CA CYS A 148 -0.03 -22.87 17.52
C CYS A 148 -0.57 -22.80 18.96
N ASN A 149 0.15 -23.36 19.93
CA ASN A 149 -0.20 -23.33 21.35
C ASN A 149 0.65 -22.35 22.19
N ASP A 150 1.57 -21.62 21.57
CA ASP A 150 2.33 -20.62 22.27
C ASP A 150 1.42 -19.46 22.68
N SER A 151 1.51 -19.05 23.94
CA SER A 151 0.60 -18.03 24.49
C SER A 151 0.98 -16.60 24.11
N ILE A 152 2.20 -16.37 23.63
CA ILE A 152 2.70 -15.05 23.25
C ILE A 152 3.55 -15.17 21.99
N HIS A 153 3.29 -14.31 21.03
CA HIS A 153 4.06 -14.17 19.80
C HIS A 153 4.58 -12.74 19.65
N TYR A 154 5.83 -12.61 19.27
CA TYR A 154 6.47 -11.32 18.97
C TYR A 154 6.77 -11.23 17.49
N PHE A 155 6.34 -10.15 16.86
CA PHE A 155 6.60 -9.86 15.45
C PHE A 155 7.62 -8.74 15.35
N VAL A 156 8.72 -8.99 14.64
CA VAL A 156 9.81 -8.02 14.47
C VAL A 156 10.04 -7.82 12.98
N GLY A 157 9.92 -6.59 12.53
CA GLY A 157 10.16 -6.19 11.15
C GLY A 157 10.82 -4.83 11.07
N ALA A 158 11.68 -4.63 10.06
CA ALA A 158 12.37 -3.37 9.81
C ALA A 158 12.45 -3.10 8.30
N GLY A 159 12.68 -1.85 7.92
CA GLY A 159 12.74 -1.44 6.53
C GLY A 159 11.47 -1.84 5.76
N ASN A 160 11.63 -2.31 4.54
CA ASN A 160 10.53 -2.75 3.68
C ASN A 160 9.70 -3.91 4.27
N GLN A 161 10.24 -4.64 5.25
CA GLN A 161 9.52 -5.74 5.89
C GLN A 161 8.64 -5.28 7.06
N TYR A 162 8.78 -4.04 7.53
CA TYR A 162 7.97 -3.53 8.64
C TYR A 162 6.47 -3.59 8.33
N GLY A 163 6.05 -3.08 7.17
CA GLY A 163 4.65 -3.09 6.76
C GLY A 163 4.08 -4.50 6.60
N SER A 164 4.84 -5.43 6.01
CA SER A 164 4.43 -6.86 5.90
C SER A 164 4.29 -7.51 7.26
N THR A 165 5.24 -7.28 8.16
CA THR A 165 5.21 -7.82 9.53
C THR A 165 3.99 -7.28 10.30
N TYR A 166 3.73 -5.97 10.19
CA TYR A 166 2.54 -5.34 10.78
C TYR A 166 1.25 -5.95 10.23
N SER A 167 1.13 -6.08 8.90
CA SER A 167 -0.05 -6.66 8.25
C SER A 167 -0.27 -8.11 8.69
N TYR A 168 0.80 -8.90 8.75
CA TYR A 168 0.70 -10.30 9.16
C TYR A 168 0.20 -10.43 10.60
N ALA A 169 0.78 -9.65 11.52
CA ALA A 169 0.36 -9.66 12.93
C ALA A 169 -1.10 -9.24 13.11
N MET A 170 -1.54 -8.20 12.39
CA MET A 170 -2.86 -7.59 12.57
C MET A 170 -3.99 -8.23 11.77
N CYS A 171 -3.68 -8.97 10.70
CA CYS A 171 -4.71 -9.48 9.79
C CYS A 171 -4.78 -11.00 9.71
N TYR A 172 -3.73 -11.69 10.11
CA TYR A 172 -3.65 -13.15 9.99
C TYR A 172 -3.46 -13.86 11.35
N TRP A 173 -2.88 -13.16 12.31
CA TRP A 173 -2.55 -13.75 13.61
C TRP A 173 -3.51 -13.35 14.74
N GLU A 174 -4.26 -12.30 14.58
CA GLU A 174 -5.23 -11.78 15.55
C GLU A 174 -6.42 -12.71 15.79
#